data_5109e74524d7da41a487f512b539a13f
#
_entry.id   5109e74524d7da41a487f512b539a13f
#
_cell.length_a   1.000
_cell.length_b   1.000
_cell.length_c   1.000
_cell.angle_alpha   90.00
_cell.angle_beta   90.00
_cell.angle_gamma   90.00
#
_symmetry.space_group_name_H-M   'P 1'
#
loop_
_entity.id
_entity.type
_entity.pdbx_description
1 polymer ?
#
loop_
_entity_poly.entity_id
_entity_poly.type
_entity_poly.pdbx_seq_one_letter_code
_entity_poly.pdbx_strand_id
1 'polypeptide(L)'
;MEIILKNNLFSFHEALYRQEIGCAMGTKPAPSYADNFMARRIDQRIMDLAKKYGKLNQNSLTIFKRFLDDIFTIFCGTSKDLHQLFDEMNTLHESIKFTMNHTSPPGEKDDDICNCTPQSSIPFLDVLCSIKDGSIETDLYRKDTDRNMYLLPSSCHPPACTKNIPFSLCLRIVRICSKPADRERQFLKLKELMEDRGYSDRIVTAAIERARDIPRHVALRRVIKSQANNRPIFALKYDPRLPPIQAIQAKHWRSMVSQDPYLSEVFSQPPLTAYKRQKNIRDHLIRARVPGNPRSYPERNRRGMKKCGKNCTACPYIKEVKSLKMKEVEWKIHQSFRLFYF
;
A
#
# COMPACT_ATOMS: atom_id res chain seq x y z
N MET A 1 7.98 17.13 10.61
CA MET A 1 8.42 16.60 9.30
C MET A 1 9.90 16.93 9.04
N GLU A 2 10.33 18.15 9.20
CA GLU A 2 11.72 18.60 8.98
C GLU A 2 12.77 17.76 9.71
N ILE A 3 12.54 17.44 10.99
CA ILE A 3 13.47 16.61 11.78
C ILE A 3 13.68 15.23 11.13
N ILE A 4 12.61 14.60 10.62
CA ILE A 4 12.69 13.29 9.98
C ILE A 4 13.43 13.38 8.65
N LEU A 5 13.18 14.42 7.85
CA LEU A 5 13.80 14.59 6.55
C LEU A 5 15.30 14.94 6.66
N LYS A 6 15.68 15.76 7.66
CA LYS A 6 17.07 16.18 7.84
C LYS A 6 17.96 15.20 8.61
N ASN A 7 17.36 14.27 9.36
CA ASN A 7 18.10 13.35 10.25
C ASN A 7 17.87 11.89 9.85
N ASN A 8 17.86 11.62 8.56
CA ASN A 8 17.71 10.29 8.05
C ASN A 8 19.07 9.60 7.94
N LEU A 9 19.33 8.69 8.88
CA LEU A 9 20.57 7.93 8.95
C LEU A 9 20.33 6.50 8.51
N PHE A 10 21.26 5.94 7.76
CA PHE A 10 21.28 4.52 7.42
C PHE A 10 22.70 3.97 7.57
N SER A 11 22.80 2.67 7.83
CA SER A 11 24.08 1.97 7.91
C SER A 11 24.30 1.13 6.65
N PHE A 12 25.51 1.20 6.12
CA PHE A 12 25.96 0.32 5.04
C PHE A 12 27.35 -0.19 5.38
N HIS A 13 27.52 -1.51 5.39
CA HIS A 13 28.63 -2.17 6.07
C HIS A 13 28.71 -1.70 7.53
N GLU A 14 29.84 -1.24 8.01
CA GLU A 14 30.01 -0.77 9.39
C GLU A 14 29.94 0.77 9.51
N ALA A 15 29.73 1.48 8.40
CA ALA A 15 29.68 2.92 8.35
C ALA A 15 28.23 3.46 8.42
N LEU A 16 28.09 4.63 9.08
CA LEU A 16 26.83 5.36 9.14
C LEU A 16 26.84 6.50 8.11
N TYR A 17 25.79 6.55 7.33
CA TYR A 17 25.56 7.56 6.30
C TYR A 17 24.32 8.37 6.63
N ARG A 18 24.33 9.63 6.24
CA ARG A 18 23.16 10.51 6.28
C ARG A 18 22.66 10.74 4.87
N GLN A 19 21.38 10.50 4.66
CA GLN A 19 20.73 10.87 3.40
C GLN A 19 20.59 12.40 3.36
N GLU A 20 21.23 13.06 2.41
CA GLU A 20 21.19 14.51 2.28
C GLU A 20 20.05 14.98 1.39
N ILE A 21 19.64 14.17 0.42
CA ILE A 21 18.68 14.51 -0.62
C ILE A 21 17.55 13.48 -0.62
N GLY A 22 16.30 13.97 -0.73
CA GLY A 22 15.11 13.13 -0.80
C GLY A 22 14.53 12.70 0.55
N CYS A 23 13.60 11.77 0.52
CA CYS A 23 12.99 11.20 1.72
C CYS A 23 13.23 9.70 1.80
N ALA A 24 13.45 9.19 3.01
CA ALA A 24 13.73 7.78 3.22
C ALA A 24 12.50 6.91 2.98
N MET A 25 12.70 5.83 2.24
CA MET A 25 11.69 4.77 2.17
C MET A 25 11.44 4.18 3.56
N GLY A 26 10.17 3.99 3.90
CA GLY A 26 9.76 3.39 5.18
C GLY A 26 9.53 4.37 6.32
N THR A 27 9.83 5.65 6.19
CA THR A 27 9.36 6.65 7.15
C THR A 27 7.89 6.97 6.91
N LYS A 28 7.12 7.12 7.98
CA LYS A 28 5.66 7.33 7.88
C LYS A 28 5.24 8.54 7.02
N PRO A 29 5.91 9.69 7.07
CA PRO A 29 5.52 10.86 6.26
C PRO A 29 6.05 10.84 4.82
N ALA A 30 7.02 9.98 4.48
CA ALA A 30 7.65 9.99 3.16
C ALA A 30 6.68 9.76 1.99
N PRO A 31 5.77 8.77 2.04
CA PRO A 31 4.82 8.57 0.94
C PRO A 31 3.95 9.79 0.68
N SER A 32 3.37 10.37 1.75
CA SER A 32 2.53 11.57 1.62
C SER A 32 3.30 12.80 1.14
N TYR A 33 4.59 12.91 1.52
CA TYR A 33 5.45 14.00 1.07
C TYR A 33 5.76 13.87 -0.43
N ALA A 34 6.18 12.69 -0.86
CA ALA A 34 6.44 12.39 -2.27
C ALA A 34 5.18 12.56 -3.13
N ASP A 35 4.04 12.08 -2.65
CA ASP A 35 2.76 12.19 -3.34
C ASP A 35 2.32 13.65 -3.53
N ASN A 36 2.45 14.49 -2.51
CA ASN A 36 2.16 15.92 -2.61
C ASN A 36 3.12 16.65 -3.58
N PHE A 37 4.39 16.24 -3.62
CA PHE A 37 5.34 16.80 -4.58
C PHE A 37 4.92 16.47 -6.01
N MET A 38 4.64 15.20 -6.30
CA MET A 38 4.18 14.75 -7.62
C MET A 38 2.89 15.45 -8.03
N ALA A 39 1.88 15.48 -7.15
CA ALA A 39 0.60 16.10 -7.44
C ALA A 39 0.72 17.58 -7.82
N ARG A 40 1.53 18.34 -7.10
CA ARG A 40 1.67 19.79 -7.30
C ARG A 40 2.63 20.19 -8.41
N ARG A 41 3.68 19.41 -8.64
CA ARG A 41 4.77 19.79 -9.53
C ARG A 41 4.75 19.06 -10.86
N ILE A 42 4.15 17.88 -10.91
CA ILE A 42 4.24 16.98 -12.07
C ILE A 42 2.85 16.69 -12.64
N ASP A 43 1.93 16.13 -11.86
CA ASP A 43 0.64 15.64 -12.38
C ASP A 43 -0.14 16.74 -13.12
N GLN A 44 -0.24 17.95 -12.54
CA GLN A 44 -0.92 19.06 -13.17
C GLN A 44 -0.28 19.47 -14.49
N ARG A 45 1.05 19.49 -14.54
CA ARG A 45 1.80 19.84 -15.77
C ARG A 45 1.63 18.79 -16.86
N ILE A 46 1.59 17.49 -16.51
CA ILE A 46 1.28 16.41 -17.45
C ILE A 46 -0.13 16.63 -18.05
N MET A 47 -1.11 16.93 -17.19
CA MET A 47 -2.48 17.18 -17.66
C MET A 47 -2.57 18.40 -18.57
N ASP A 48 -1.79 19.44 -18.31
CA ASP A 48 -1.73 20.64 -19.15
C ASP A 48 -1.03 20.37 -20.48
N LEU A 49 0.06 19.57 -20.49
CA LEU A 49 0.70 19.13 -21.73
C LEU A 49 -0.24 18.27 -22.59
N ALA A 50 -0.96 17.35 -21.97
CA ALA A 50 -1.88 16.46 -22.68
C ALA A 50 -3.00 17.22 -23.45
N LYS A 51 -3.37 18.44 -23.03
CA LYS A 51 -4.33 19.27 -23.76
C LYS A 51 -3.84 19.66 -25.13
N LYS A 52 -2.52 19.76 -25.36
CA LYS A 52 -1.95 20.11 -26.67
C LYS A 52 -2.23 19.05 -27.72
N TYR A 53 -2.32 17.80 -27.31
CA TYR A 53 -2.46 16.63 -28.18
C TYR A 53 -3.91 16.14 -28.30
N GLY A 54 -4.85 16.79 -27.63
CA GLY A 54 -6.28 16.48 -27.70
C GLY A 54 -6.93 17.00 -28.98
N LYS A 55 -7.79 16.19 -29.61
CA LYS A 55 -8.61 16.63 -30.73
C LYS A 55 -9.78 17.49 -30.22
N LEU A 56 -10.08 18.60 -30.92
CA LEU A 56 -11.27 19.43 -30.66
C LEU A 56 -11.42 19.92 -29.20
N ASN A 57 -10.35 20.43 -28.59
CA ASN A 57 -10.34 20.88 -27.19
C ASN A 57 -10.59 19.80 -26.13
N GLN A 58 -10.56 18.53 -26.51
CA GLN A 58 -10.60 17.42 -25.56
C GLN A 58 -9.19 17.09 -25.07
N ASN A 59 -9.08 16.71 -23.81
CA ASN A 59 -7.83 16.21 -23.26
C ASN A 59 -7.48 14.86 -23.89
N SER A 60 -6.27 14.70 -24.43
CA SER A 60 -5.79 13.44 -25.00
C SER A 60 -5.74 12.32 -23.94
N LEU A 61 -5.59 12.64 -22.67
CA LEU A 61 -5.66 11.68 -21.57
C LEU A 61 -7.10 11.62 -21.02
N THR A 62 -7.83 10.58 -21.38
CA THR A 62 -9.21 10.37 -20.90
C THR A 62 -9.25 9.82 -19.47
N ILE A 63 -8.25 9.03 -19.10
CA ILE A 63 -8.05 8.53 -17.74
C ILE A 63 -6.60 8.80 -17.35
N PHE A 64 -6.42 9.41 -16.18
CA PHE A 64 -5.12 9.58 -15.57
C PHE A 64 -5.21 9.14 -14.12
N LYS A 65 -4.46 8.10 -13.76
CA LYS A 65 -4.40 7.56 -12.41
C LYS A 65 -2.94 7.34 -12.03
N ARG A 66 -2.55 7.85 -10.89
CA ARG A 66 -1.23 7.62 -10.33
C ARG A 66 -1.32 6.90 -8.99
N PHE A 67 -0.49 5.90 -8.81
CA PHE A 67 -0.27 5.22 -7.56
C PHE A 67 1.22 5.35 -7.19
N LEU A 68 1.53 6.33 -6.34
CA LEU A 68 2.89 6.74 -5.96
C LEU A 68 3.75 7.08 -7.19
N ASP A 69 4.48 6.11 -7.69
CA ASP A 69 5.40 6.17 -8.83
C ASP A 69 4.80 5.63 -10.14
N ASP A 70 3.83 4.75 -10.06
CA ASP A 70 3.18 4.16 -11.25
C ASP A 70 2.06 5.05 -11.77
N ILE A 71 2.07 5.35 -13.07
CA ILE A 71 1.01 6.10 -13.75
C ILE A 71 0.32 5.20 -14.76
N PHE A 72 -1.00 5.16 -14.71
CA PHE A 72 -1.85 4.54 -15.72
C PHE A 72 -2.68 5.60 -16.41
N THR A 73 -2.68 5.57 -17.74
CA THR A 73 -3.44 6.51 -18.55
C THR A 73 -4.06 5.83 -19.77
N ILE A 74 -5.15 6.40 -20.27
CA ILE A 74 -5.72 6.08 -21.57
C ILE A 74 -5.53 7.31 -22.45
N PHE A 75 -4.75 7.14 -23.52
CA PHE A 75 -4.45 8.18 -24.47
C PHE A 75 -5.34 8.05 -25.71
N CYS A 76 -5.87 9.16 -26.19
CA CYS A 76 -6.67 9.28 -27.40
C CYS A 76 -5.95 10.20 -28.38
N GLY A 77 -5.18 9.62 -29.29
CA GLY A 77 -4.36 10.33 -30.27
C GLY A 77 -3.57 9.35 -31.12
N THR A 78 -2.66 9.85 -31.94
CA THR A 78 -1.76 9.02 -32.73
C THR A 78 -0.57 8.53 -31.90
N SER A 79 0.10 7.45 -32.33
CA SER A 79 1.34 6.98 -31.69
C SER A 79 2.40 8.09 -31.66
N LYS A 80 2.50 8.89 -32.68
CA LYS A 80 3.41 10.05 -32.77
C LYS A 80 3.11 11.08 -31.68
N ASP A 81 1.84 11.42 -31.49
CA ASP A 81 1.42 12.37 -30.45
C ASP A 81 1.73 11.83 -29.04
N LEU A 82 1.53 10.52 -28.82
CA LEU A 82 1.87 9.86 -27.56
C LEU A 82 3.37 9.97 -27.25
N HIS A 83 4.23 9.70 -28.23
CA HIS A 83 5.68 9.79 -28.03
C HIS A 83 6.15 11.22 -27.81
N GLN A 84 5.58 12.19 -28.54
CA GLN A 84 5.89 13.60 -28.30
C GLN A 84 5.46 14.05 -26.89
N LEU A 85 4.28 13.64 -26.43
CA LEU A 85 3.84 13.90 -25.06
C LEU A 85 4.80 13.28 -24.05
N PHE A 86 5.22 12.04 -24.29
CA PHE A 86 6.16 11.33 -23.40
C PHE A 86 7.52 12.04 -23.32
N ASP A 87 8.05 12.50 -24.44
CA ASP A 87 9.31 13.24 -24.48
C ASP A 87 9.18 14.57 -23.73
N GLU A 88 8.09 15.33 -23.93
CA GLU A 88 7.82 16.55 -23.19
C GLU A 88 7.66 16.28 -21.68
N MET A 89 7.01 15.19 -21.29
CA MET A 89 6.91 14.80 -19.87
C MET A 89 8.29 14.60 -19.24
N ASN A 90 9.24 14.04 -19.98
CA ASN A 90 10.60 13.82 -19.51
C ASN A 90 11.44 15.11 -19.41
N THR A 91 10.93 16.25 -19.87
CA THR A 91 11.53 17.57 -19.69
C THR A 91 10.98 18.33 -18.49
N LEU A 92 9.88 17.87 -17.89
CA LEU A 92 9.18 18.59 -16.83
C LEU A 92 10.03 18.80 -15.57
N HIS A 93 10.95 17.89 -15.28
CA HIS A 93 11.83 17.96 -14.10
C HIS A 93 13.16 17.28 -14.37
N GLU A 94 14.25 17.88 -13.88
CA GLU A 94 15.60 17.34 -14.11
C GLU A 94 15.84 15.97 -13.48
N SER A 95 15.28 15.75 -12.29
CA SER A 95 15.46 14.54 -11.49
C SER A 95 14.39 13.48 -11.65
N ILE A 96 13.32 13.74 -12.43
CA ILE A 96 12.23 12.79 -12.65
C ILE A 96 12.24 12.40 -14.10
N LYS A 97 12.35 11.09 -14.35
CA LYS A 97 12.31 10.50 -15.68
C LYS A 97 11.28 9.39 -15.71
N PHE A 98 10.50 9.37 -16.77
CA PHE A 98 9.47 8.37 -17.02
C PHE A 98 9.97 7.34 -18.01
N THR A 99 9.50 6.12 -17.88
CA THR A 99 9.55 5.07 -18.88
C THR A 99 8.13 4.73 -19.30
N MET A 100 7.91 4.30 -20.52
CA MET A 100 6.59 4.07 -21.06
C MET A 100 6.46 2.64 -21.60
N ASN A 101 5.33 2.01 -21.25
CA ASN A 101 4.82 0.82 -21.92
C ASN A 101 3.43 1.16 -22.46
N HIS A 102 3.13 0.81 -23.69
CA HIS A 102 1.83 1.09 -24.29
C HIS A 102 1.26 -0.10 -25.07
N THR A 103 -0.04 -0.11 -25.28
CA THR A 103 -0.70 -1.01 -26.22
C THR A 103 -0.81 -0.30 -27.57
N SER A 104 -0.63 -1.05 -28.68
CA SER A 104 -0.98 -0.53 -30.01
C SER A 104 -2.45 -0.80 -30.32
N PRO A 105 -3.13 0.13 -31.02
CA PRO A 105 -4.43 -0.14 -31.61
C PRO A 105 -4.34 -1.31 -32.61
N PRO A 106 -5.38 -2.15 -32.70
CA PRO A 106 -5.40 -3.20 -33.69
C PRO A 106 -5.34 -2.58 -35.13
N GLY A 107 -4.32 -2.94 -35.90
CA GLY A 107 -4.17 -2.52 -37.30
C GLY A 107 -3.23 -1.35 -37.57
N GLU A 108 -2.75 -0.61 -36.59
CA GLU A 108 -1.63 0.31 -36.77
C GLU A 108 -0.32 -0.47 -36.79
N LYS A 109 0.42 -0.37 -37.89
CA LYS A 109 1.84 -0.73 -37.85
C LYS A 109 2.54 0.41 -37.15
N ASP A 110 3.21 0.10 -36.02
CA ASP A 110 4.12 1.03 -35.41
C ASP A 110 5.21 1.35 -36.43
N ASP A 111 5.14 2.52 -37.03
CA ASP A 111 6.27 3.07 -37.75
C ASP A 111 7.43 3.20 -36.74
N ASP A 112 8.65 2.96 -37.18
CA ASP A 112 9.94 2.85 -36.46
C ASP A 112 10.29 4.02 -35.50
N ILE A 113 9.30 4.58 -34.77
CA ILE A 113 9.42 5.81 -33.99
C ILE A 113 9.93 5.55 -32.57
N CYS A 114 9.79 4.35 -32.03
CA CYS A 114 10.31 4.01 -30.73
C CYS A 114 10.89 2.60 -30.63
N ASN A 115 11.87 2.43 -29.74
CA ASN A 115 12.40 1.11 -29.35
C ASN A 115 11.45 0.34 -28.38
N CYS A 116 10.21 0.76 -28.24
CA CYS A 116 9.22 0.10 -27.40
C CYS A 116 8.41 -0.88 -28.25
N THR A 117 8.37 -2.15 -27.86
CA THR A 117 7.49 -3.15 -28.49
C THR A 117 6.09 -2.97 -27.94
N PRO A 118 5.09 -2.68 -28.79
CA PRO A 118 3.72 -2.56 -28.34
C PRO A 118 3.22 -3.90 -27.76
N GLN A 119 2.54 -3.83 -26.65
CA GLN A 119 2.02 -4.99 -25.94
C GLN A 119 0.52 -5.16 -26.18
N SER A 120 0.04 -6.39 -26.25
CA SER A 120 -1.40 -6.68 -26.34
C SER A 120 -2.16 -6.36 -25.04
N SER A 121 -1.44 -6.26 -23.93
CA SER A 121 -1.98 -5.97 -22.61
C SER A 121 -0.91 -5.32 -21.73
N ILE A 122 -1.33 -4.45 -20.82
CA ILE A 122 -0.44 -3.72 -19.91
C ILE A 122 -0.76 -4.09 -18.47
N PRO A 123 0.25 -4.53 -17.70
CA PRO A 123 0.08 -4.69 -16.26
C PRO A 123 0.14 -3.33 -15.56
N PHE A 124 -0.86 -3.04 -14.72
CA PHE A 124 -0.84 -1.92 -13.80
C PHE A 124 -1.13 -2.42 -12.39
N LEU A 125 -0.16 -2.36 -11.52
CA LEU A 125 -0.20 -2.95 -10.18
C LEU A 125 -0.51 -4.45 -10.25
N ASP A 126 -1.70 -4.85 -9.80
CA ASP A 126 -2.18 -6.23 -9.82
C ASP A 126 -3.29 -6.47 -10.87
N VAL A 127 -3.44 -5.54 -11.81
CA VAL A 127 -4.43 -5.60 -12.88
C VAL A 127 -3.74 -5.68 -14.23
N LEU A 128 -4.07 -6.66 -15.03
CA LEU A 128 -3.70 -6.74 -16.43
C LEU A 128 -4.82 -6.10 -17.25
N CYS A 129 -4.50 -5.01 -17.94
CA CYS A 129 -5.44 -4.26 -18.78
C CYS A 129 -5.21 -4.58 -20.24
N SER A 130 -6.27 -4.87 -21.00
CA SER A 130 -6.25 -5.03 -22.46
C SER A 130 -7.43 -4.30 -23.07
N ILE A 131 -7.29 -3.90 -24.34
CA ILE A 131 -8.37 -3.32 -25.13
C ILE A 131 -8.79 -4.38 -26.14
N LYS A 132 -10.08 -4.78 -26.10
CA LYS A 132 -10.68 -5.69 -27.06
C LYS A 132 -12.03 -5.16 -27.49
N ASP A 133 -12.24 -5.12 -28.80
CA ASP A 133 -13.50 -4.66 -29.41
C ASP A 133 -13.95 -3.28 -28.87
N GLY A 134 -13.00 -2.35 -28.68
CA GLY A 134 -13.26 -1.02 -28.16
C GLY A 134 -13.60 -0.95 -26.66
N SER A 135 -13.53 -2.08 -25.96
CA SER A 135 -13.79 -2.18 -24.52
C SER A 135 -12.55 -2.55 -23.73
N ILE A 136 -12.44 -2.01 -22.51
CA ILE A 136 -11.34 -2.34 -21.61
C ILE A 136 -11.69 -3.62 -20.87
N GLU A 137 -10.84 -4.62 -21.02
CA GLU A 137 -10.89 -5.85 -20.26
C GLU A 137 -9.81 -5.88 -19.20
N THR A 138 -10.16 -6.43 -18.05
CA THR A 138 -9.22 -6.53 -16.92
C THR A 138 -9.14 -7.96 -16.40
N ASP A 139 -7.92 -8.41 -16.13
CA ASP A 139 -7.63 -9.69 -15.50
C ASP A 139 -6.65 -9.49 -14.32
N LEU A 140 -6.53 -10.50 -13.45
CA LEU A 140 -5.59 -10.46 -12.35
C LEU A 140 -4.16 -10.71 -12.85
N TYR A 141 -3.30 -9.73 -12.64
CA TYR A 141 -1.88 -9.84 -12.91
C TYR A 141 -1.11 -10.32 -11.69
N ARG A 142 -0.21 -11.27 -11.89
CA ARG A 142 0.80 -11.68 -10.90
C ARG A 142 2.18 -11.53 -11.50
N LYS A 143 3.07 -10.86 -10.79
CA LYS A 143 4.47 -10.75 -11.23
C LYS A 143 5.12 -12.13 -11.23
N ASP A 144 5.99 -12.42 -12.18
CA ASP A 144 6.72 -13.70 -12.24
C ASP A 144 7.60 -13.93 -11.00
N THR A 145 8.00 -12.84 -10.34
CA THR A 145 8.74 -12.86 -9.09
C THR A 145 7.88 -13.08 -7.84
N ASP A 146 6.54 -13.12 -7.98
CA ASP A 146 5.66 -13.34 -6.84
C ASP A 146 5.74 -14.79 -6.36
N ARG A 147 6.21 -14.98 -5.14
CA ARG A 147 6.34 -16.29 -4.50
C ARG A 147 5.04 -16.80 -3.89
N ASN A 148 3.95 -16.05 -3.98
CA ASN A 148 2.65 -16.39 -3.42
C ASN A 148 2.71 -16.85 -1.94
N MET A 149 3.53 -16.16 -1.14
CA MET A 149 3.81 -16.51 0.26
C MET A 149 2.66 -16.13 1.19
N TYR A 150 1.49 -16.71 0.92
CA TYR A 150 0.32 -16.52 1.78
C TYR A 150 0.56 -17.09 3.18
N LEU A 151 -0.14 -16.54 4.17
CA LEU A 151 -0.06 -17.00 5.55
C LEU A 151 -0.47 -18.47 5.64
N LEU A 152 0.31 -19.29 6.33
CA LEU A 152 0.02 -20.70 6.53
C LEU A 152 -1.19 -20.90 7.46
N PRO A 153 -2.05 -21.91 7.22
CA PRO A 153 -3.14 -22.27 8.13
C PRO A 153 -2.67 -22.59 9.54
N SER A 154 -1.46 -23.19 9.66
CA SER A 154 -0.82 -23.54 10.94
C SER A 154 -0.19 -22.35 11.67
N SER A 155 -0.20 -21.17 11.08
CA SER A 155 0.39 -19.98 11.68
C SER A 155 -0.36 -19.55 12.94
N CYS A 156 0.38 -19.10 13.97
CA CYS A 156 -0.18 -18.66 15.24
C CYS A 156 -0.93 -17.31 15.09
N HIS A 157 -2.11 -17.36 14.48
CA HIS A 157 -3.02 -16.24 14.27
C HIS A 157 -4.44 -16.63 14.70
N PRO A 158 -5.30 -15.65 15.02
CA PRO A 158 -6.71 -15.93 15.26
C PRO A 158 -7.31 -16.72 14.08
N PRO A 159 -8.10 -17.79 14.33
CA PRO A 159 -8.64 -18.64 13.27
C PRO A 159 -9.44 -17.88 12.21
N ALA A 160 -10.10 -16.79 12.59
CA ALA A 160 -10.81 -15.93 11.65
C ALA A 160 -9.87 -15.29 10.61
N CYS A 161 -8.61 -15.00 10.96
CA CYS A 161 -7.65 -14.45 10.01
C CYS A 161 -7.29 -15.47 8.92
N THR A 162 -6.89 -16.68 9.33
CA THR A 162 -6.46 -17.72 8.37
C THR A 162 -7.62 -18.21 7.51
N LYS A 163 -8.80 -18.46 8.10
CA LYS A 163 -10.01 -18.93 7.39
C LYS A 163 -10.52 -17.92 6.35
N ASN A 164 -10.33 -16.63 6.57
CA ASN A 164 -10.83 -15.60 5.64
C ASN A 164 -9.87 -15.28 4.48
N ILE A 165 -8.62 -15.76 4.50
CA ILE A 165 -7.66 -15.48 3.43
C ILE A 165 -8.14 -15.99 2.08
N PRO A 166 -8.55 -17.27 1.91
CA PRO A 166 -9.03 -17.76 0.62
C PRO A 166 -10.19 -16.92 0.07
N PHE A 167 -11.19 -16.63 0.90
CA PHE A 167 -12.33 -15.82 0.47
C PHE A 167 -11.94 -14.38 0.08
N SER A 168 -11.02 -13.75 0.81
CA SER A 168 -10.54 -12.40 0.48
C SER A 168 -9.82 -12.36 -0.86
N LEU A 169 -9.07 -13.41 -1.18
CA LEU A 169 -8.39 -13.55 -2.47
C LEU A 169 -9.38 -13.85 -3.61
N CYS A 170 -10.38 -14.70 -3.38
CA CYS A 170 -11.47 -14.90 -4.32
C CYS A 170 -12.21 -13.60 -4.61
N LEU A 171 -12.53 -12.82 -3.58
CA LEU A 171 -13.20 -11.53 -3.75
C LEU A 171 -12.35 -10.53 -4.54
N ARG A 172 -11.02 -10.58 -4.39
CA ARG A 172 -10.10 -9.79 -5.22
C ARG A 172 -10.19 -10.20 -6.70
N ILE A 173 -10.25 -11.50 -7.00
CA ILE A 173 -10.45 -12.01 -8.37
C ILE A 173 -11.76 -11.48 -8.95
N VAL A 174 -12.88 -11.58 -8.21
CA VAL A 174 -14.20 -11.09 -8.67
C VAL A 174 -14.17 -9.59 -8.99
N ARG A 175 -13.44 -8.80 -8.20
CA ARG A 175 -13.29 -7.35 -8.43
C ARG A 175 -12.47 -7.02 -9.67
N ILE A 176 -11.37 -7.72 -9.85
CA ILE A 176 -10.40 -7.42 -10.91
C ILE A 176 -10.84 -7.99 -12.24
N CYS A 177 -11.19 -9.26 -12.32
CA CYS A 177 -11.51 -9.91 -13.60
C CYS A 177 -12.85 -9.43 -14.14
N SER A 178 -12.83 -8.86 -15.35
CA SER A 178 -14.04 -8.39 -16.02
C SER A 178 -14.86 -9.53 -16.59
N LYS A 179 -14.21 -10.57 -17.12
CA LYS A 179 -14.88 -11.72 -17.76
C LYS A 179 -15.08 -12.89 -16.79
N PRO A 180 -16.22 -13.59 -16.88
CA PRO A 180 -16.46 -14.80 -16.08
C PRO A 180 -15.43 -15.90 -16.33
N ALA A 181 -15.03 -16.13 -17.59
CA ALA A 181 -14.04 -17.15 -17.95
C ALA A 181 -12.68 -16.90 -17.28
N ASP A 182 -12.23 -15.63 -17.22
CA ASP A 182 -11.00 -15.26 -16.55
C ASP A 182 -11.09 -15.47 -15.04
N ARG A 183 -12.25 -15.21 -14.43
CA ARG A 183 -12.47 -15.50 -13.01
C ARG A 183 -12.31 -16.98 -12.69
N GLU A 184 -12.92 -17.87 -13.50
CA GLU A 184 -12.81 -19.30 -13.29
C GLU A 184 -11.37 -19.79 -13.41
N ARG A 185 -10.65 -19.34 -14.43
CA ARG A 185 -9.23 -19.63 -14.59
C ARG A 185 -8.42 -19.16 -13.38
N GLN A 186 -8.68 -17.97 -12.86
CA GLN A 186 -7.99 -17.43 -11.69
C GLN A 186 -8.38 -18.13 -10.40
N PHE A 187 -9.63 -18.63 -10.27
CA PHE A 187 -10.04 -19.45 -9.13
C PHE A 187 -9.32 -20.79 -9.11
N LEU A 188 -9.19 -21.46 -10.26
CA LEU A 188 -8.41 -22.70 -10.36
C LEU A 188 -6.96 -22.48 -9.96
N LYS A 189 -6.34 -21.43 -10.48
CA LYS A 189 -4.96 -21.06 -10.11
C LYS A 189 -4.82 -20.73 -8.62
N LEU A 190 -5.78 -20.02 -8.05
CA LEU A 190 -5.78 -19.73 -6.61
C LEU A 190 -5.93 -21.01 -5.79
N LYS A 191 -6.73 -21.98 -6.23
CA LYS A 191 -6.92 -23.26 -5.55
C LYS A 191 -5.57 -23.99 -5.43
N GLU A 192 -4.84 -24.16 -6.54
CA GLU A 192 -3.51 -24.75 -6.55
C GLU A 192 -2.56 -24.04 -5.55
N LEU A 193 -2.49 -22.71 -5.61
CA LEU A 193 -1.62 -21.93 -4.73
C LEU A 193 -1.99 -22.05 -3.23
N MET A 194 -3.27 -22.22 -2.93
CA MET A 194 -3.71 -22.42 -1.55
C MET A 194 -3.42 -23.84 -1.04
N GLU A 195 -3.60 -24.83 -1.89
CA GLU A 195 -3.24 -26.22 -1.57
C GLU A 195 -1.74 -26.36 -1.31
N ASP A 196 -0.88 -25.77 -2.14
CA ASP A 196 0.58 -25.69 -1.92
C ASP A 196 0.94 -25.03 -0.58
N ARG A 197 0.08 -24.13 -0.09
CA ARG A 197 0.25 -23.48 1.23
C ARG A 197 -0.39 -24.27 2.38
N GLY A 198 -0.93 -25.47 2.12
CA GLY A 198 -1.50 -26.37 3.13
C GLY A 198 -2.93 -26.01 3.56
N TYR A 199 -3.66 -25.21 2.77
CA TYR A 199 -5.08 -25.00 3.00
C TYR A 199 -5.87 -26.25 2.56
N SER A 200 -6.84 -26.66 3.36
CA SER A 200 -7.70 -27.79 2.97
C SER A 200 -8.59 -27.43 1.79
N ASP A 201 -8.77 -28.36 0.86
CA ASP A 201 -9.64 -28.23 -0.30
C ASP A 201 -11.02 -27.75 0.07
N ARG A 202 -11.61 -28.29 1.14
CA ARG A 202 -12.94 -27.91 1.64
C ARG A 202 -13.05 -26.40 1.92
N ILE A 203 -12.03 -25.79 2.54
CA ILE A 203 -12.04 -24.35 2.89
C ILE A 203 -11.92 -23.51 1.63
N VAL A 204 -11.05 -23.91 0.72
CA VAL A 204 -10.81 -23.16 -0.53
C VAL A 204 -12.00 -23.26 -1.46
N THR A 205 -12.53 -24.45 -1.67
CA THR A 205 -13.72 -24.69 -2.51
C THR A 205 -14.94 -23.92 -2.00
N ALA A 206 -15.22 -23.97 -0.69
CA ALA A 206 -16.32 -23.18 -0.11
C ALA A 206 -16.12 -21.66 -0.27
N ALA A 207 -14.88 -21.19 -0.24
CA ALA A 207 -14.56 -19.78 -0.48
C ALA A 207 -14.80 -19.38 -1.94
N ILE A 208 -14.45 -20.24 -2.89
CA ILE A 208 -14.68 -20.04 -4.33
C ILE A 208 -16.18 -20.03 -4.64
N GLU A 209 -16.93 -21.03 -4.18
CA GLU A 209 -18.39 -21.10 -4.38
C GLU A 209 -19.08 -19.84 -3.87
N ARG A 210 -18.77 -19.45 -2.64
CA ARG A 210 -19.31 -18.23 -2.07
C ARG A 210 -18.95 -16.98 -2.89
N ALA A 211 -17.78 -16.93 -3.50
CA ALA A 211 -17.34 -15.79 -4.30
C ALA A 211 -17.97 -15.76 -5.69
N ARG A 212 -18.29 -16.93 -6.29
CA ARG A 212 -18.98 -17.03 -7.59
C ARG A 212 -20.32 -16.35 -7.58
N ASP A 213 -21.06 -16.48 -6.48
CA ASP A 213 -22.39 -15.90 -6.32
C ASP A 213 -22.39 -14.38 -6.19
N ILE A 214 -21.22 -13.77 -6.02
CA ILE A 214 -21.10 -12.31 -5.85
C ILE A 214 -20.97 -11.62 -7.21
N PRO A 215 -21.98 -10.83 -7.64
CA PRO A 215 -21.85 -10.04 -8.85
C PRO A 215 -20.71 -9.01 -8.74
N ARG A 216 -19.96 -8.81 -9.83
CA ARG A 216 -18.82 -7.88 -9.85
C ARG A 216 -19.21 -6.47 -9.39
N HIS A 217 -20.35 -5.96 -9.85
CA HIS A 217 -20.81 -4.62 -9.48
C HIS A 217 -21.09 -4.50 -7.96
N VAL A 218 -21.50 -5.59 -7.30
CA VAL A 218 -21.66 -5.64 -5.83
C VAL A 218 -20.28 -5.68 -5.15
N ALA A 219 -19.36 -6.50 -5.67
CA ALA A 219 -18.01 -6.60 -5.15
C ALA A 219 -17.22 -5.29 -5.25
N LEU A 220 -17.51 -4.46 -6.26
CA LEU A 220 -16.88 -3.15 -6.48
C LEU A 220 -17.48 -2.03 -5.62
N ARG A 221 -18.66 -2.23 -5.04
CA ARG A 221 -19.27 -1.20 -4.18
C ARG A 221 -18.35 -0.90 -2.99
N ARG A 222 -18.09 0.38 -2.79
CA ARG A 222 -17.40 0.83 -1.58
C ARG A 222 -18.31 0.59 -0.38
N VAL A 223 -17.92 -0.31 0.50
CA VAL A 223 -18.60 -0.47 1.77
C VAL A 223 -18.33 0.79 2.59
N ILE A 224 -19.35 1.65 2.70
CA ILE A 224 -19.32 2.74 3.66
C ILE A 224 -19.36 2.05 5.03
N LYS A 225 -18.28 2.14 5.78
CA LYS A 225 -18.30 1.69 7.17
C LYS A 225 -19.40 2.49 7.86
N SER A 226 -20.45 1.81 8.32
CA SER A 226 -21.42 2.42 9.20
C SER A 226 -20.69 3.14 10.33
N GLN A 227 -21.27 4.25 10.79
CA GLN A 227 -20.72 5.07 11.87
C GLN A 227 -20.09 4.22 12.96
N ALA A 228 -18.97 4.68 13.47
CA ALA A 228 -18.16 3.94 14.45
C ALA A 228 -19.07 3.28 15.48
N ASN A 229 -19.01 1.97 15.50
CA ASN A 229 -19.74 1.18 16.49
C ASN A 229 -19.21 1.67 17.85
N ASN A 230 -20.00 2.38 18.63
CA ASN A 230 -19.62 2.92 19.96
C ASN A 230 -19.29 1.83 20.98
N ARG A 231 -19.16 0.58 20.52
CA ARG A 231 -18.80 -0.54 21.38
C ARG A 231 -17.36 -0.39 21.86
N PRO A 232 -17.09 -0.54 23.15
CA PRO A 232 -15.75 -0.55 23.70
C PRO A 232 -14.94 -1.69 23.07
N ILE A 233 -13.63 -1.46 22.87
CA ILE A 233 -12.73 -2.47 22.31
C ILE A 233 -11.97 -3.13 23.45
N PHE A 234 -12.13 -4.44 23.61
CA PHE A 234 -11.32 -5.26 24.51
C PHE A 234 -10.14 -5.83 23.72
N ALA A 235 -8.98 -5.19 23.85
CA ALA A 235 -7.77 -5.54 23.12
C ALA A 235 -6.85 -6.42 23.95
N LEU A 236 -6.58 -7.65 23.47
CA LEU A 236 -5.66 -8.59 24.12
C LEU A 236 -4.65 -9.17 23.11
N LYS A 237 -3.55 -9.73 23.64
CA LYS A 237 -2.62 -10.48 22.81
C LYS A 237 -3.23 -11.85 22.49
N TYR A 238 -3.17 -12.26 21.22
CA TYR A 238 -3.64 -13.58 20.81
C TYR A 238 -2.72 -14.67 21.40
N ASP A 239 -3.30 -15.65 22.05
CA ASP A 239 -2.64 -16.90 22.45
C ASP A 239 -3.61 -18.05 22.13
N PRO A 240 -3.20 -19.08 21.37
CA PRO A 240 -4.09 -20.19 21.00
C PRO A 240 -4.55 -21.03 22.21
N ARG A 241 -3.88 -20.90 23.36
CA ARG A 241 -4.26 -21.58 24.61
C ARG A 241 -5.34 -20.85 25.38
N LEU A 242 -5.65 -19.60 25.01
CA LEU A 242 -6.73 -18.86 25.68
C LEU A 242 -8.09 -19.46 25.35
N PRO A 243 -9.00 -19.50 26.31
CA PRO A 243 -10.37 -19.88 26.05
C PRO A 243 -11.04 -18.90 25.08
N PRO A 244 -12.22 -19.26 24.51
CA PRO A 244 -12.92 -18.39 23.59
C PRO A 244 -13.47 -17.14 24.29
N ILE A 245 -12.67 -16.10 24.40
CA ILE A 245 -12.95 -14.86 25.15
C ILE A 245 -14.29 -14.23 24.73
N GLN A 246 -14.62 -14.24 23.44
CA GLN A 246 -15.89 -13.69 22.94
C GLN A 246 -17.10 -14.45 23.52
N ALA A 247 -17.00 -15.78 23.64
CA ALA A 247 -18.06 -16.60 24.22
C ALA A 247 -18.21 -16.31 25.74
N ILE A 248 -17.09 -16.16 26.43
CA ILE A 248 -17.08 -15.79 27.86
C ILE A 248 -17.72 -14.42 28.04
N GLN A 249 -17.31 -13.43 27.26
CA GLN A 249 -17.91 -12.10 27.29
C GLN A 249 -19.39 -12.13 27.01
N ALA A 250 -19.84 -12.83 25.96
CA ALA A 250 -21.26 -12.92 25.62
C ALA A 250 -22.08 -13.58 26.74
N LYS A 251 -21.53 -14.60 27.40
CA LYS A 251 -22.19 -15.30 28.49
C LYS A 251 -22.37 -14.42 29.75
N HIS A 252 -21.33 -13.70 30.12
CA HIS A 252 -21.31 -12.96 31.39
C HIS A 252 -21.74 -11.50 31.24
N TRP A 253 -21.73 -10.93 30.05
CA TRP A 253 -22.04 -9.51 29.83
C TRP A 253 -23.41 -9.12 30.34
N ARG A 254 -24.43 -9.91 30.00
CA ARG A 254 -25.82 -9.62 30.41
C ARG A 254 -25.97 -9.57 31.94
N SER A 255 -25.40 -10.54 32.64
CA SER A 255 -25.49 -10.59 34.11
C SER A 255 -24.74 -9.45 34.78
N MET A 256 -23.62 -8.97 34.18
CA MET A 256 -22.85 -7.86 34.74
C MET A 256 -23.53 -6.51 34.49
N VAL A 257 -24.07 -6.30 33.32
CA VAL A 257 -24.62 -5.00 32.90
C VAL A 257 -26.07 -4.83 33.34
N SER A 258 -26.87 -5.92 33.41
CA SER A 258 -28.28 -5.83 33.81
C SER A 258 -28.49 -5.50 35.30
N GLN A 259 -27.45 -5.63 36.14
CA GLN A 259 -27.51 -5.31 37.55
C GLN A 259 -27.38 -3.80 37.80
N ASP A 260 -26.87 -3.04 36.83
CA ASP A 260 -26.67 -1.60 36.97
C ASP A 260 -27.36 -0.86 35.80
N PRO A 261 -28.41 -0.07 36.07
CA PRO A 261 -29.14 0.67 35.03
C PRO A 261 -28.27 1.63 34.24
N TYR A 262 -27.29 2.28 34.88
CA TYR A 262 -26.35 3.19 34.19
C TYR A 262 -25.43 2.45 33.24
N LEU A 263 -24.88 1.31 33.67
CA LEU A 263 -24.05 0.48 32.80
C LEU A 263 -24.84 -0.10 31.60
N SER A 264 -26.12 -0.44 31.78
CA SER A 264 -26.94 -0.94 30.69
C SER A 264 -27.27 0.11 29.64
N GLU A 265 -27.39 1.38 30.03
CA GLU A 265 -27.58 2.51 29.10
C GLU A 265 -26.29 2.79 28.32
N VAL A 266 -25.13 2.86 28.97
CA VAL A 266 -23.85 3.18 28.34
C VAL A 266 -23.31 2.02 27.50
N PHE A 267 -23.50 0.79 27.95
CA PHE A 267 -22.95 -0.42 27.34
C PHE A 267 -24.03 -1.41 26.88
N SER A 268 -24.82 -1.01 25.91
CA SER A 268 -25.91 -1.86 25.38
C SER A 268 -25.44 -3.17 24.74
N GLN A 269 -24.17 -3.28 24.35
CA GLN A 269 -23.58 -4.45 23.70
C GLN A 269 -22.21 -4.83 24.31
N PRO A 270 -21.85 -6.12 24.30
CA PRO A 270 -20.55 -6.57 24.81
C PRO A 270 -19.40 -5.96 23.99
N PRO A 271 -18.24 -5.75 24.59
CA PRO A 271 -17.09 -5.17 23.89
C PRO A 271 -16.66 -6.01 22.70
N LEU A 272 -16.11 -5.33 21.69
CA LEU A 272 -15.48 -6.00 20.56
C LEU A 272 -14.12 -6.56 20.98
N THR A 273 -13.95 -7.88 20.87
CA THR A 273 -12.63 -8.48 21.09
C THR A 273 -11.71 -8.21 19.92
N ALA A 274 -10.60 -7.52 20.17
CA ALA A 274 -9.55 -7.27 19.21
C ALA A 274 -8.26 -7.98 19.64
N TYR A 275 -7.69 -8.77 18.73
CA TYR A 275 -6.44 -9.46 19.01
C TYR A 275 -5.25 -8.67 18.49
N LYS A 276 -4.28 -8.42 19.37
CA LYS A 276 -2.96 -7.90 19.00
C LYS A 276 -1.99 -9.04 18.75
N ARG A 277 -1.06 -8.84 17.82
CA ARG A 277 0.03 -9.77 17.57
C ARG A 277 0.91 -9.92 18.82
N GLN A 278 1.28 -11.15 19.16
CA GLN A 278 2.33 -11.40 20.13
C GLN A 278 3.71 -11.01 19.59
N LYS A 279 4.68 -10.83 20.46
CA LYS A 279 6.08 -10.73 20.08
C LYS A 279 6.53 -12.09 19.52
N ASN A 280 7.17 -12.07 18.37
CA ASN A 280 7.78 -13.25 17.77
C ASN A 280 9.31 -13.23 17.96
N ILE A 281 9.99 -14.26 17.49
CA ILE A 281 11.45 -14.39 17.58
C ILE A 281 12.13 -13.17 16.96
N ARG A 282 11.62 -12.67 15.81
CA ARG A 282 12.17 -11.46 15.17
C ARG A 282 12.12 -10.25 16.11
N ASP A 283 11.03 -10.05 16.84
CA ASP A 283 10.90 -8.91 17.76
C ASP A 283 11.88 -9.00 18.93
N HIS A 284 12.38 -10.19 19.24
CA HIS A 284 13.40 -10.42 20.25
C HIS A 284 14.82 -10.32 19.71
N LEU A 285 15.05 -10.79 18.49
CA LEU A 285 16.38 -10.86 17.89
C LEU A 285 16.74 -9.55 17.14
N ILE A 286 15.79 -9.01 16.37
CA ILE A 286 16.02 -7.79 15.59
C ILE A 286 15.57 -6.59 16.43
N ARG A 287 16.52 -6.00 17.11
CA ARG A 287 16.35 -4.69 17.73
C ARG A 287 17.15 -3.70 16.90
N ALA A 288 16.47 -2.73 16.29
CA ALA A 288 17.13 -1.54 15.76
C ALA A 288 17.71 -0.75 16.95
N ARG A 289 18.84 -1.20 17.48
CA ARG A 289 19.60 -0.51 18.51
C ARG A 289 20.90 -0.04 17.86
N VAL A 290 21.12 1.23 17.88
CA VAL A 290 22.47 1.76 17.74
C VAL A 290 23.30 1.11 18.85
N PRO A 291 24.48 0.49 18.56
CA PRO A 291 25.33 -0.09 19.58
C PRO A 291 25.69 1.02 20.60
N GLY A 292 25.18 0.93 21.79
CA GLY A 292 25.37 1.91 22.84
C GLY A 292 24.44 1.60 24.02
N ASN A 293 24.92 1.76 25.21
CA ASN A 293 24.37 1.34 26.48
C ASN A 293 22.84 1.51 26.61
N PRO A 294 22.05 0.44 26.92
CA PRO A 294 20.58 0.45 26.86
C PRO A 294 19.87 1.22 27.99
N ARG A 295 20.58 1.91 28.85
CA ARG A 295 20.01 2.45 30.12
C ARG A 295 19.81 3.96 30.16
N SER A 296 20.00 4.70 29.09
CA SER A 296 19.76 6.16 29.12
C SER A 296 18.63 6.57 28.17
N TYR A 297 17.39 6.16 28.49
CA TYR A 297 16.29 6.99 28.06
C TYR A 297 16.33 8.28 28.87
N PRO A 298 16.36 9.46 28.28
CA PRO A 298 16.23 10.69 29.01
C PRO A 298 14.92 10.66 29.78
N GLU A 299 14.98 10.98 31.07
CA GLU A 299 13.79 11.14 31.90
C GLU A 299 12.75 11.98 31.18
N ARG A 300 11.49 11.55 31.21
CA ARG A 300 10.35 12.15 30.49
C ARG A 300 10.14 13.65 30.69
N ASN A 301 10.86 14.27 31.63
CA ASN A 301 10.69 15.67 32.03
C ASN A 301 11.73 16.65 31.51
N ARG A 302 12.66 16.23 30.64
CA ARG A 302 13.64 17.17 30.07
C ARG A 302 13.15 17.69 28.71
N ARG A 303 12.69 18.93 28.68
CA ARG A 303 12.36 19.66 27.45
C ARG A 303 13.66 20.01 26.71
N GLY A 304 13.68 19.80 25.37
CA GLY A 304 14.80 20.11 24.49
C GLY A 304 15.69 18.94 24.13
N MET A 305 16.58 19.13 23.16
CA MET A 305 17.62 18.17 22.77
C MET A 305 18.89 18.43 23.56
N LYS A 306 19.37 17.41 24.25
CA LYS A 306 20.63 17.48 25.04
C LYS A 306 21.53 16.30 24.73
N LYS A 307 22.82 16.52 24.83
CA LYS A 307 23.80 15.43 24.82
C LYS A 307 23.58 14.53 26.03
N CYS A 308 23.72 13.23 25.87
CA CYS A 308 23.41 12.25 26.92
C CYS A 308 24.46 12.21 28.06
N GLY A 309 25.54 12.98 27.94
CA GLY A 309 26.63 13.00 28.93
C GLY A 309 27.48 11.72 28.98
N LYS A 310 27.27 10.76 28.06
CA LYS A 310 28.05 9.54 27.89
C LYS A 310 28.59 9.49 26.48
N ASN A 311 29.71 8.81 26.25
CA ASN A 311 30.30 8.61 24.92
C ASN A 311 29.35 7.83 24.00
N CYS A 312 28.31 8.49 23.47
CA CYS A 312 27.44 7.91 22.46
C CYS A 312 27.75 8.53 21.09
N THR A 313 27.72 7.72 20.06
CA THR A 313 28.06 8.10 18.69
C THR A 313 27.19 9.23 18.12
N ALA A 314 25.99 9.44 18.66
CA ALA A 314 25.10 10.51 18.24
C ALA A 314 25.37 11.86 18.95
N CYS A 315 25.98 11.85 20.13
CA CYS A 315 26.22 13.07 20.92
C CYS A 315 27.13 14.12 20.25
N PRO A 316 28.15 13.77 19.46
CA PRO A 316 28.92 14.77 18.71
C PRO A 316 28.09 15.58 17.72
N TYR A 317 26.99 15.00 17.21
CA TYR A 317 26.12 15.61 16.20
C TYR A 317 24.89 16.29 16.79
N ILE A 318 24.68 16.21 18.10
CA ILE A 318 23.56 16.87 18.78
C ILE A 318 23.92 18.30 19.12
N LYS A 319 23.25 19.26 18.48
CA LYS A 319 23.21 20.65 18.95
C LYS A 319 22.25 20.75 20.13
N GLU A 320 22.75 21.14 21.27
CA GLU A 320 21.90 21.38 22.44
C GLU A 320 21.03 22.62 22.21
N VAL A 321 19.71 22.45 22.21
CA VAL A 321 18.76 23.54 22.02
C VAL A 321 17.62 23.44 23.07
N LYS A 322 17.32 24.56 23.68
CA LYS A 322 16.16 24.68 24.62
C LYS A 322 14.84 24.82 23.88
N SER A 323 14.85 25.36 22.67
CA SER A 323 13.71 25.51 21.77
C SER A 323 14.15 25.50 20.31
N LEU A 324 13.36 24.93 19.43
CA LEU A 324 13.55 24.97 17.99
C LEU A 324 12.75 26.12 17.41
N LYS A 325 13.44 27.14 16.87
CA LYS A 325 12.82 28.14 15.99
C LYS A 325 12.88 27.59 14.56
N MET A 326 11.74 27.43 13.92
CA MET A 326 11.67 27.11 12.49
C MET A 326 12.06 28.34 11.67
N LYS A 327 13.11 28.22 10.85
CA LYS A 327 13.37 29.14 9.75
C LYS A 327 12.80 28.52 8.48
N GLU A 328 12.18 29.32 7.64
CA GLU A 328 11.87 28.93 6.26
C GLU A 328 13.15 28.54 5.55
N VAL A 329 13.15 27.35 4.96
CA VAL A 329 14.31 26.81 4.23
C VAL A 329 13.85 26.44 2.83
N GLU A 330 14.42 27.09 1.85
CA GLU A 330 14.33 26.70 0.44
C GLU A 330 14.94 25.31 0.24
N TRP A 331 14.17 24.37 -0.30
CA TRP A 331 14.56 22.99 -0.50
C TRP A 331 15.01 22.77 -1.93
N LYS A 332 16.29 22.46 -2.12
CA LYS A 332 16.75 21.81 -3.36
C LYS A 332 16.62 20.30 -3.20
N ILE A 333 15.70 19.70 -3.92
CA ILE A 333 15.50 18.26 -3.94
C ILE A 333 16.14 17.72 -5.21
N HIS A 334 17.31 17.07 -5.07
CA HIS A 334 17.88 16.24 -6.12
C HIS A 334 17.52 14.78 -5.82
N GLN A 335 16.59 14.22 -6.54
CA GLN A 335 16.36 12.78 -6.57
C GLN A 335 16.27 12.29 -8.01
N SER A 336 17.11 11.31 -8.33
CA SER A 336 16.88 10.46 -9.49
C SER A 336 15.81 9.43 -9.11
N PHE A 337 14.54 9.77 -9.26
CA PHE A 337 13.47 8.77 -9.29
C PHE A 337 13.41 8.19 -10.70
N ARG A 338 13.67 6.90 -10.82
CA ARG A 338 13.24 6.17 -11.99
C ARG A 338 11.79 5.76 -11.74
N LEU A 339 10.87 6.42 -12.41
CA LEU A 339 9.46 6.06 -12.42
C LEU A 339 9.24 5.11 -13.60
N PHE A 340 8.70 3.94 -13.30
CA PHE A 340 8.39 2.92 -14.26
C PHE A 340 6.87 2.86 -14.44
N TYR A 341 6.41 2.73 -15.71
CA TYR A 341 5.09 2.47 -16.25
C TYR A 341 4.21 3.69 -16.57
N PHE A 342 3.98 3.83 -17.86
CA PHE A 342 2.73 4.28 -18.42
C PHE A 342 1.89 3.09 -18.80
#